data_a746eccd1d384508686ae2327fd73578
#
_entry.id   a746eccd1d384508686ae2327fd73578
#
_cell.length_a   1.000
_cell.length_b   1.000
_cell.length_c   1.000
_cell.angle_alpha   90.00
_cell.angle_beta   90.00
_cell.angle_gamma   90.00
#
_symmetry.space_group_name_H-M   'P 1'
#
loop_
_entity.id
_entity.type
_entity.pdbx_description
1 polymer ?
#
loop_
_entity_poly.entity_id
_entity_poly.type
_entity_poly.pdbx_seq_one_letter_code
_entity_poly.pdbx_strand_id
1 'polypeptide(L)'
;MKIRNVLIVGGGTAGWMTAAALLKLCPHIKTSLIESPDYPVSGVGESTLGQINEFFKLLDLKDEQWMAATGATYKVNIRFNDFYQEGESWDYPFGSAETVLNKLPHGWMSWFVLNLTKPEKYHRGTFAAVSYTHLTLPTKA
;
A
#
# COMPACT_ATOMS: atom_id res chain seq x y z
N MET A 1 -24.62 12.41 26.22
CA MET A 1 -23.78 11.39 26.90
C MET A 1 -22.36 11.52 26.38
N LYS A 2 -21.33 11.63 27.22
CA LYS A 2 -19.94 11.80 26.80
C LYS A 2 -19.20 10.50 27.05
N ILE A 3 -18.69 9.85 25.98
CA ILE A 3 -17.89 8.63 26.07
C ILE A 3 -16.53 8.96 26.69
N ARG A 4 -16.10 8.21 27.69
CA ARG A 4 -14.80 8.38 28.36
C ARG A 4 -13.91 7.15 28.29
N ASN A 5 -14.50 5.97 28.09
CA ASN A 5 -13.79 4.72 28.01
C ASN A 5 -14.27 3.94 26.80
N VAL A 6 -13.33 3.34 26.08
CA VAL A 6 -13.56 2.45 24.94
C VAL A 6 -12.78 1.17 25.18
N LEU A 7 -13.43 0.03 25.03
CA LEU A 7 -12.82 -1.29 25.03
C LEU A 7 -12.88 -1.86 23.62
N ILE A 8 -11.74 -2.20 23.05
CA ILE A 8 -11.60 -2.89 21.78
C ILE A 8 -11.40 -4.37 22.08
N VAL A 9 -12.21 -5.23 21.50
CA VAL A 9 -12.10 -6.68 21.64
C VAL A 9 -11.62 -7.25 20.30
N GLY A 10 -10.42 -7.80 20.31
CA GLY A 10 -9.74 -8.37 19.14
C GLY A 10 -8.45 -7.64 18.78
N GLY A 11 -7.35 -8.38 18.76
CA GLY A 11 -5.98 -7.88 18.50
C GLY A 11 -5.54 -8.05 17.04
N GLY A 12 -6.46 -8.22 16.11
CA GLY A 12 -6.14 -8.21 14.67
C GLY A 12 -5.86 -6.81 14.16
N THR A 13 -5.51 -6.70 12.87
CA THR A 13 -5.18 -5.45 12.18
C THR A 13 -6.22 -4.34 12.44
N ALA A 14 -7.50 -4.66 12.34
CA ALA A 14 -8.58 -3.69 12.57
C ALA A 14 -8.61 -3.18 14.02
N GLY A 15 -8.39 -4.05 15.00
CA GLY A 15 -8.35 -3.67 16.41
C GLY A 15 -7.20 -2.72 16.71
N TRP A 16 -6.01 -3.07 16.30
CA TRP A 16 -4.83 -2.23 16.51
C TRP A 16 -4.88 -0.90 15.75
N MET A 17 -5.37 -0.89 14.50
CA MET A 17 -5.58 0.35 13.75
C MET A 17 -6.62 1.25 14.43
N THR A 18 -7.69 0.67 14.95
CA THR A 18 -8.71 1.41 15.71
C THR A 18 -8.12 2.01 16.98
N ALA A 19 -7.31 1.24 17.71
CA ALA A 19 -6.65 1.73 18.91
C ALA A 19 -5.72 2.90 18.60
N ALA A 20 -4.89 2.78 17.56
CA ALA A 20 -3.98 3.84 17.12
C ALA A 20 -4.73 5.13 16.72
N ALA A 21 -5.83 5.00 15.97
CA ALA A 21 -6.65 6.13 15.59
C ALA A 21 -7.30 6.82 16.79
N LEU A 22 -7.84 6.06 17.75
CA LEU A 22 -8.45 6.61 18.96
C LEU A 22 -7.42 7.33 19.83
N LEU A 23 -6.24 6.78 20.00
CA LEU A 23 -5.17 7.43 20.77
C LEU A 23 -4.73 8.76 20.14
N LYS A 24 -4.69 8.84 18.81
CA LYS A 24 -4.32 10.08 18.09
C LYS A 24 -5.44 11.11 18.09
N LEU A 25 -6.66 10.70 17.74
CA LEU A 25 -7.77 11.61 17.48
C LEU A 25 -8.60 11.93 18.72
N CYS A 26 -8.61 11.04 19.70
CA CYS A 26 -9.44 11.15 20.89
C CYS A 26 -8.63 10.92 22.17
N PRO A 27 -7.55 11.70 22.42
CA PRO A 27 -6.65 11.47 23.55
C PRO A 27 -7.32 11.60 24.93
N HIS A 28 -8.51 12.15 24.96
CA HIS A 28 -9.33 12.27 26.18
C HIS A 28 -10.13 10.99 26.49
N ILE A 29 -10.12 10.01 25.61
CA ILE A 29 -10.78 8.71 25.78
C ILE A 29 -9.75 7.68 26.25
N LYS A 30 -10.04 7.04 27.38
CA LYS A 30 -9.25 5.88 27.82
C LYS A 30 -9.56 4.70 26.90
N THR A 31 -8.60 4.28 26.11
CA THR A 31 -8.71 3.14 25.20
C THR A 31 -8.01 1.93 25.79
N SER A 32 -8.69 0.80 25.78
CA SER A 32 -8.15 -0.51 26.18
C SER A 32 -8.39 -1.50 25.06
N LEU A 33 -7.43 -2.41 24.82
CA LEU A 33 -7.56 -3.48 23.83
C LEU A 33 -7.34 -4.82 24.55
N ILE A 34 -8.20 -5.79 24.22
CA ILE A 34 -8.09 -7.17 24.69
C ILE A 34 -7.94 -8.08 23.49
N GLU A 35 -6.93 -8.92 23.51
CA GLU A 35 -6.70 -9.97 22.52
C GLU A 35 -6.48 -11.32 23.19
N SER A 36 -6.73 -12.41 22.48
CA SER A 36 -6.44 -13.76 22.94
C SER A 36 -5.03 -14.17 22.55
N PRO A 37 -4.23 -14.72 23.46
CA PRO A 37 -2.92 -15.27 23.12
C PRO A 37 -3.01 -16.53 22.25
N ASP A 38 -4.17 -17.17 22.19
CA ASP A 38 -4.36 -18.46 21.49
C ASP A 38 -4.66 -18.28 19.99
N TYR A 39 -4.96 -17.06 19.56
CA TYR A 39 -5.27 -16.76 18.17
C TYR A 39 -4.25 -15.77 17.60
N PRO A 40 -3.15 -16.27 17.01
CA PRO A 40 -2.17 -15.40 16.37
C PRO A 40 -2.77 -14.69 15.17
N VAL A 41 -2.16 -13.59 14.78
CA VAL A 41 -2.52 -12.89 13.55
C VAL A 41 -2.44 -13.86 12.37
N SER A 42 -3.50 -13.90 11.55
CA SER A 42 -3.56 -14.78 10.39
C SER A 42 -2.50 -14.36 9.37
N GLY A 43 -1.42 -15.14 9.27
CA GLY A 43 -0.26 -14.85 8.43
C GLY A 43 -0.43 -15.33 6.98
N VAL A 44 -1.53 -15.00 6.33
CA VAL A 44 -1.81 -15.38 4.93
C VAL A 44 -1.16 -14.47 3.89
N GLY A 45 -0.31 -13.55 4.32
CA GLY A 45 0.29 -12.50 3.51
C GLY A 45 -0.49 -11.20 3.64
N GLU A 46 0.23 -10.13 3.92
CA GLU A 46 -0.37 -8.83 4.12
C GLU A 46 0.17 -7.83 3.11
N SER A 47 -0.72 -7.37 2.27
CA SER A 47 -0.44 -6.33 1.29
C SER A 47 -1.55 -5.29 1.37
N THR A 48 -1.15 -4.06 1.63
CA THR A 48 -2.06 -2.93 1.79
C THR A 48 -2.45 -2.33 0.44
N LEU A 49 -3.56 -1.62 0.43
CA LEU A 49 -3.99 -0.76 -0.67
C LEU A 49 -3.52 0.67 -0.42
N GLY A 50 -3.56 1.51 -1.46
CA GLY A 50 -3.10 2.91 -1.39
C GLY A 50 -3.77 3.74 -0.30
N GLN A 51 -4.98 3.39 0.11
CA GLN A 51 -5.74 4.06 1.18
C GLN A 51 -5.03 4.02 2.54
N ILE A 52 -4.12 3.06 2.77
CA ILE A 52 -3.34 3.00 4.01
C ILE A 52 -2.50 4.27 4.22
N ASN A 53 -2.10 4.94 3.14
CA ASN A 53 -1.32 6.17 3.23
C ASN A 53 -2.07 7.29 3.93
N GLU A 54 -3.39 7.36 3.74
CA GLU A 54 -4.22 8.34 4.44
C GLU A 54 -4.29 8.05 5.94
N PHE A 55 -4.30 6.78 6.31
CA PHE A 55 -4.25 6.37 7.70
C PHE A 55 -2.90 6.72 8.35
N PHE A 56 -1.79 6.49 7.67
CA PHE A 56 -0.47 6.87 8.18
C PHE A 56 -0.30 8.39 8.31
N LYS A 57 -0.81 9.16 7.36
CA LYS A 57 -0.88 10.63 7.47
C LYS A 57 -1.71 11.06 8.68
N LEU A 58 -2.86 10.42 8.92
CA LEU A 58 -3.71 10.70 10.07
C LEU A 58 -2.97 10.49 11.40
N LEU A 59 -2.13 9.47 11.46
CA LEU A 59 -1.31 9.14 12.63
C LEU A 59 -0.02 9.96 12.71
N ASP A 60 0.33 10.73 11.67
CA ASP A 60 1.59 11.44 11.53
C ASP A 60 2.81 10.49 11.56
N LEU A 61 2.64 9.32 10.94
CA LEU A 61 3.69 8.31 10.80
C LEU A 61 4.42 8.48 9.47
N LYS A 62 5.74 8.56 9.54
CA LYS A 62 6.60 8.60 8.36
C LYS A 62 7.04 7.19 7.97
N ASP A 63 7.24 6.97 6.68
CA ASP A 63 7.62 5.66 6.12
C ASP A 63 8.87 5.10 6.79
N GLU A 64 9.88 5.94 7.06
CA GLU A 64 11.13 5.51 7.69
C GLU A 64 10.91 4.92 9.09
N GLN A 65 9.89 5.39 9.79
CA GLN A 65 9.60 4.97 11.16
C GLN A 65 8.93 3.60 11.20
N TRP A 66 7.81 3.46 10.47
CA TRP A 66 7.02 2.25 10.56
C TRP A 66 7.55 1.13 9.67
N MET A 67 8.10 1.43 8.48
CA MET A 67 8.64 0.41 7.58
C MET A 67 9.86 -0.29 8.19
N ALA A 68 10.76 0.47 8.83
CA ALA A 68 11.90 -0.12 9.53
C ALA A 68 11.47 -1.04 10.67
N ALA A 69 10.46 -0.64 11.45
CA ALA A 69 9.96 -1.41 12.58
C ALA A 69 9.21 -2.69 12.18
N THR A 70 8.57 -2.69 11.00
CA THR A 70 7.72 -3.80 10.54
C THR A 70 8.37 -4.67 9.46
N GLY A 71 9.54 -4.29 8.94
CA GLY A 71 10.15 -4.94 7.77
C GLY A 71 9.36 -4.75 6.48
N ALA A 72 8.47 -3.76 6.44
CA ALA A 72 7.63 -3.51 5.29
C ALA A 72 8.42 -2.98 4.09
N THR A 73 7.92 -3.26 2.90
CA THR A 73 8.48 -2.78 1.64
C THR A 73 7.40 -2.14 0.77
N TYR A 74 7.82 -1.32 -0.18
CA TYR A 74 6.87 -0.75 -1.13
C TYR A 74 6.36 -1.81 -2.09
N LYS A 75 5.08 -1.73 -2.36
CA LYS A 75 4.38 -2.55 -3.34
C LYS A 75 4.34 -1.79 -4.66
N VAL A 76 4.94 -2.35 -5.70
CA VAL A 76 5.10 -1.68 -7.00
C VAL A 76 3.99 -2.05 -7.97
N ASN A 77 3.73 -3.34 -8.12
CA ASN A 77 2.72 -3.87 -9.03
C ASN A 77 2.19 -5.22 -8.55
N ILE A 78 1.20 -5.73 -9.23
CA ILE A 78 0.79 -7.13 -9.20
C ILE A 78 1.11 -7.71 -10.57
N ARG A 79 1.87 -8.80 -10.61
CA ARG A 79 2.09 -9.56 -11.83
C ARG A 79 1.10 -10.71 -11.86
N PHE A 80 0.35 -10.80 -12.94
CA PHE A 80 -0.54 -11.91 -13.25
C PHE A 80 0.18 -12.82 -14.23
N ASN A 81 0.39 -14.07 -13.84
CA ASN A 81 0.95 -15.11 -14.71
C ASN A 81 -0.17 -16.06 -15.08
N ASP A 82 -0.21 -16.49 -16.34
CA ASP A 82 -1.14 -17.49 -16.85
C ASP A 82 -2.64 -17.16 -16.61
N PHE A 83 -2.93 -15.89 -16.34
CA PHE A 83 -4.30 -15.48 -16.01
C PHE A 83 -5.22 -15.45 -17.24
N TYR A 84 -4.72 -15.00 -18.36
CA TYR A 84 -5.47 -14.94 -19.63
C TYR A 84 -5.15 -16.13 -20.52
N GLN A 85 -3.87 -16.46 -20.68
CA GLN A 85 -3.37 -17.55 -21.49
C GLN A 85 -2.08 -18.09 -20.86
N GLU A 86 -1.92 -19.43 -20.92
CA GLU A 86 -0.71 -20.09 -20.44
C GLU A 86 0.55 -19.54 -21.12
N GLY A 87 1.57 -19.25 -20.34
CA GLY A 87 2.84 -18.64 -20.79
C GLY A 87 2.81 -17.12 -20.91
N GLU A 88 1.65 -16.47 -20.76
CA GLU A 88 1.56 -15.02 -20.76
C GLU A 88 1.59 -14.42 -19.36
N SER A 89 2.17 -13.24 -19.27
CA SER A 89 2.15 -12.45 -18.02
C SER A 89 1.93 -10.99 -18.31
N TRP A 90 1.29 -10.30 -17.37
CA TRP A 90 1.12 -8.86 -17.42
C TRP A 90 1.17 -8.25 -16.01
N ASP A 91 1.57 -6.98 -15.94
CA ASP A 91 1.72 -6.25 -14.70
C ASP A 91 0.61 -5.22 -14.52
N TYR A 92 0.01 -5.20 -13.33
CA TYR A 92 -0.94 -4.18 -12.90
C TYR A 92 -0.23 -3.25 -11.90
N PRO A 93 0.22 -2.06 -12.34
CA PRO A 93 0.93 -1.14 -11.48
C PRO A 93 -0.02 -0.46 -10.47
N PHE A 94 0.52 -0.14 -9.30
CA PHE A 94 -0.15 0.72 -8.33
C PHE A 94 0.18 2.18 -8.60
N GLY A 95 -0.77 3.05 -8.35
CA GLY A 95 -0.63 4.48 -8.54
C GLY A 95 -1.65 5.03 -9.52
N SER A 96 -1.65 6.35 -9.67
CA SER A 96 -2.49 7.04 -10.62
C SER A 96 -1.73 7.28 -11.92
N ALA A 97 -2.25 6.78 -13.02
CA ALA A 97 -1.74 7.10 -14.36
C ALA A 97 -1.74 8.61 -14.60
N GLU A 98 -2.72 9.32 -14.08
CA GLU A 98 -2.84 10.77 -14.17
C GLU A 98 -1.63 11.49 -13.57
N THR A 99 -1.16 11.06 -12.40
CA THR A 99 0.01 11.66 -11.74
C THR A 99 1.28 11.53 -12.59
N VAL A 100 1.42 10.42 -13.30
CA VAL A 100 2.57 10.16 -14.17
C VAL A 100 2.44 10.94 -15.49
N LEU A 101 1.26 10.89 -16.08
CA LEU A 101 0.99 11.52 -17.37
C LEU A 101 1.12 13.04 -17.31
N ASN A 102 0.71 13.65 -16.19
CA ASN A 102 0.84 15.08 -15.97
C ASN A 102 2.30 15.57 -15.87
N LYS A 103 3.25 14.66 -15.64
CA LYS A 103 4.70 14.95 -15.63
C LYS A 103 5.35 14.85 -17.01
N LEU A 104 4.66 14.26 -17.97
CA LEU A 104 5.19 14.12 -19.33
C LEU A 104 4.85 15.36 -20.16
N PRO A 105 5.79 15.86 -20.98
CA PRO A 105 5.46 16.85 -22.00
C PRO A 105 4.34 16.27 -22.88
N HIS A 106 3.26 17.01 -23.07
CA HIS A 106 2.07 16.54 -23.80
C HIS A 106 1.33 15.34 -23.19
N GLY A 107 1.61 14.98 -21.93
CA GLY A 107 0.85 14.00 -21.14
C GLY A 107 0.69 12.63 -21.79
N TRP A 108 -0.53 12.15 -21.88
CA TRP A 108 -0.90 10.87 -22.46
C TRP A 108 -0.38 10.66 -23.89
N MET A 109 -0.37 11.67 -24.73
CA MET A 109 0.09 11.53 -26.12
C MET A 109 1.57 11.16 -26.21
N SER A 110 2.42 11.75 -25.38
CA SER A 110 3.84 11.38 -25.31
C SER A 110 4.04 9.91 -24.92
N TRP A 111 3.30 9.45 -23.93
CA TRP A 111 3.37 8.05 -23.53
C TRP A 111 2.91 7.10 -24.65
N PHE A 112 1.81 7.45 -25.31
CA PHE A 112 1.27 6.65 -26.41
C PHE A 112 2.27 6.53 -27.56
N VAL A 113 2.87 7.64 -27.98
CA VAL A 113 3.89 7.66 -29.06
C VAL A 113 5.13 6.85 -28.67
N LEU A 114 5.61 7.00 -27.44
CA LEU A 114 6.77 6.24 -26.95
C LEU A 114 6.50 4.74 -26.92
N ASN A 115 5.28 4.35 -26.53
CA ASN A 115 4.88 2.95 -26.50
C ASN A 115 4.78 2.33 -27.89
N LEU A 116 4.31 3.10 -28.88
CA LEU A 116 4.26 2.66 -30.28
C LEU A 116 5.63 2.58 -30.94
N THR A 117 6.54 3.52 -30.61
CA THR A 117 7.84 3.63 -31.28
C THR A 117 8.94 2.78 -30.65
N LYS A 118 8.83 2.48 -29.35
CA LYS A 118 9.82 1.71 -28.57
C LYS A 118 9.12 0.79 -27.56
N PRO A 119 8.32 -0.18 -28.02
CA PRO A 119 7.53 -1.03 -27.14
C PRO A 119 8.39 -1.84 -26.18
N GLU A 120 9.57 -2.28 -26.60
CA GLU A 120 10.51 -3.03 -25.77
C GLU A 120 11.00 -2.27 -24.53
N LYS A 121 11.03 -0.93 -24.63
CA LYS A 121 11.47 -0.04 -23.56
C LYS A 121 10.32 0.42 -22.66
N TYR A 122 9.15 0.63 -23.25
CA TYR A 122 8.00 1.25 -22.57
C TYR A 122 6.82 0.28 -22.36
N HIS A 123 7.03 -0.98 -22.70
CA HIS A 123 6.02 -2.01 -22.57
C HIS A 123 5.84 -2.41 -21.09
N ARG A 124 4.63 -2.76 -20.69
CA ARG A 124 4.22 -3.38 -19.43
C ARG A 124 4.94 -2.81 -18.17
N GLY A 125 4.26 -2.26 -17.24
CA GLY A 125 4.85 -1.80 -15.98
C GLY A 125 5.62 -0.47 -16.02
N THR A 126 5.74 0.18 -17.19
CA THR A 126 6.41 1.51 -17.28
C THR A 126 5.75 2.53 -16.34
N PHE A 127 4.46 2.44 -16.13
CA PHE A 127 3.77 3.27 -15.16
C PHE A 127 4.24 2.99 -13.73
N ALA A 128 4.48 1.73 -13.38
CA ALA A 128 5.00 1.37 -12.07
C ALA A 128 6.43 1.92 -11.89
N ALA A 129 7.29 1.73 -12.88
CA ALA A 129 8.68 2.20 -12.83
C ALA A 129 8.81 3.72 -12.75
N VAL A 130 7.89 4.46 -13.36
CA VAL A 130 7.87 5.93 -13.31
C VAL A 130 7.21 6.44 -12.02
N SER A 131 6.24 5.71 -11.47
CA SER A 131 5.57 6.07 -10.21
C SER A 131 6.42 5.83 -8.97
N TYR A 132 7.36 4.90 -9.06
CA TYR A 132 8.17 4.45 -7.92
C TYR A 132 9.65 4.50 -8.28
N THR A 133 10.27 5.64 -8.13
CA THR A 133 11.72 5.81 -8.28
C THR A 133 12.53 5.20 -7.13
N HIS A 134 11.89 4.54 -6.19
CA HIS A 134 12.54 3.93 -5.03
C HIS A 134 12.28 2.41 -4.97
N LEU A 135 13.27 1.69 -5.43
CA LEU A 135 13.80 0.41 -4.97
C LEU A 135 12.83 -0.69 -4.59
N THR A 136 12.75 -1.62 -5.47
CA THR A 136 12.42 -3.00 -5.17
C THR A 136 13.49 -3.63 -4.29
N LEU A 137 13.15 -3.94 -3.05
CA LEU A 137 13.84 -5.00 -2.34
C LEU A 137 13.18 -6.33 -2.73
N PRO A 138 13.95 -7.40 -3.00
CA PRO A 138 13.36 -8.69 -3.31
C PRO A 138 12.57 -9.19 -2.11
N THR A 139 11.29 -9.37 -2.29
CA THR A 139 10.47 -10.14 -1.35
C THR A 139 10.98 -11.58 -1.39
N LYS A 140 11.59 -12.04 -0.31
CA LYS A 140 11.75 -13.48 -0.11
C LYS A 140 10.34 -14.06 0.05
N ALA A 141 9.98 -14.96 -0.85
CA ALA A 141 8.87 -15.85 -0.66
C ALA A 141 9.12 -16.78 0.53
#